data_5e95b8e51d8b5be8203aaa7b71002c6e
#
_entry.id   5e95b8e51d8b5be8203aaa7b71002c6e
#
_cell.length_a   1.000
_cell.length_b   1.000
_cell.length_c   1.000
_cell.angle_alpha   90.00
_cell.angle_beta   90.00
_cell.angle_gamma   90.00
#
_symmetry.space_group_name_H-M   'P 1'
#
loop_
_entity.id
_entity.type
_entity.pdbx_description
1 polymer ?
#
loop_
_entity_poly.entity_id
_entity_poly.type
_entity_poly.pdbx_seq_one_letter_code
_entity_poly.pdbx_strand_id
1 'polypeptide(L)'
;MHLALYRKYRSATFDEVISQEHITTTLKNQIKAGTPAHAYLFTGSRGTGKTTCAKLMAKAVNCLSPVDGNPCGECESCKAIAAGCPDIIEMDAASNNGVDDVRALRDEVMYAPTVCRYKVYIIDEVHMLSSQAFNALLKTIEEPPPHVIFILATTEI
;
A
#
# COMPACT_ATOMS: atom_id res chain seq x y z
N MET A 1 -17.33 -6.05 -21.05
CA MET A 1 -15.86 -6.12 -20.90
C MET A 1 -15.51 -7.28 -19.99
N HIS A 2 -14.65 -8.18 -20.48
CA HIS A 2 -14.18 -9.28 -19.65
C HIS A 2 -13.02 -8.82 -18.78
N LEU A 3 -13.15 -8.96 -17.46
CA LEU A 3 -12.03 -8.78 -16.57
C LEU A 3 -11.04 -9.94 -16.76
N ALA A 4 -9.75 -9.65 -16.76
CA ALA A 4 -8.75 -10.69 -16.77
C ALA A 4 -8.93 -11.60 -15.55
N LEU A 5 -8.64 -12.89 -15.69
CA LEU A 5 -8.86 -13.86 -14.63
C LEU A 5 -8.17 -13.47 -13.32
N TYR A 6 -6.95 -12.92 -13.39
CA TYR A 6 -6.23 -12.51 -12.19
C TYR A 6 -6.91 -11.34 -11.46
N ARG A 7 -7.68 -10.50 -12.15
CA ARG A 7 -8.46 -9.42 -11.53
C ARG A 7 -9.73 -9.95 -10.91
N LYS A 8 -10.40 -10.88 -11.60
CA LYS A 8 -11.65 -11.49 -11.14
C LYS A 8 -11.48 -12.25 -9.83
N TYR A 9 -10.34 -12.94 -9.68
CA TYR A 9 -10.05 -13.77 -8.50
C TYR A 9 -9.09 -13.12 -7.50
N ARG A 10 -8.85 -11.81 -7.62
CA ARG A 10 -8.03 -11.11 -6.65
C ARG A 10 -8.76 -11.05 -5.30
N SER A 11 -8.01 -11.30 -4.23
CA SER A 11 -8.57 -11.32 -2.88
C SER A 11 -9.17 -9.98 -2.48
N ALA A 12 -10.37 -10.00 -1.88
CA ALA A 12 -11.08 -8.82 -1.40
C ALA A 12 -10.83 -8.56 0.09
N THR A 13 -10.33 -9.54 0.83
CA THR A 13 -10.04 -9.45 2.25
C THR A 13 -8.68 -10.09 2.57
N PHE A 14 -8.12 -9.74 3.73
CA PHE A 14 -6.89 -10.36 4.21
C PHE A 14 -7.05 -11.86 4.45
N ASP A 15 -8.25 -12.30 4.82
CA ASP A 15 -8.54 -13.71 5.11
C ASP A 15 -8.42 -14.59 3.86
N GLU A 16 -8.52 -14.01 2.68
CA GLU A 16 -8.36 -14.71 1.42
C GLU A 16 -6.89 -14.85 0.99
N VAL A 17 -5.98 -14.18 1.67
CA VAL A 17 -4.53 -14.22 1.37
C VAL A 17 -3.89 -15.31 2.19
N ILE A 18 -3.94 -16.56 1.70
CA ILE A 18 -3.64 -17.78 2.44
C ILE A 18 -2.18 -17.88 2.89
N SER A 19 -1.22 -17.51 2.06
CA SER A 19 0.20 -17.74 2.33
C SER A 19 0.83 -16.73 3.30
N GLN A 20 0.05 -15.73 3.79
CA GLN A 20 0.55 -14.64 4.64
C GLN A 20 -0.24 -14.53 5.94
N GLU A 21 -0.70 -15.63 6.48
CA GLU A 21 -1.69 -15.64 7.56
C GLU A 21 -1.30 -14.84 8.81
N HIS A 22 -0.08 -15.03 9.33
CA HIS A 22 0.35 -14.31 10.53
C HIS A 22 0.62 -12.81 10.27
N ILE A 23 1.01 -12.46 9.05
CA ILE A 23 1.17 -11.05 8.64
C ILE A 23 -0.20 -10.39 8.59
N THR A 24 -1.18 -11.05 7.97
CA THR A 24 -2.54 -10.51 7.88
C THR A 24 -3.17 -10.32 9.25
N THR A 25 -2.92 -11.23 10.20
CA THR A 25 -3.41 -11.08 11.57
C THR A 25 -2.88 -9.82 12.23
N THR A 26 -1.58 -9.57 12.10
CA THR A 26 -0.96 -8.36 12.66
C THR A 26 -1.55 -7.09 12.04
N LEU A 27 -1.69 -7.06 10.73
CA LEU A 27 -2.26 -5.93 10.01
C LEU A 27 -3.70 -5.66 10.44
N LYS A 28 -4.52 -6.71 10.53
CA LYS A 28 -5.90 -6.61 10.98
C LYS A 28 -6.00 -6.03 12.39
N ASN A 29 -5.13 -6.46 13.29
CA ASN A 29 -5.11 -5.96 14.66
C ASN A 29 -4.75 -4.48 14.72
N GLN A 30 -3.79 -4.02 13.92
CA GLN A 30 -3.43 -2.61 13.85
C GLN A 30 -4.59 -1.76 13.31
N ILE A 31 -5.29 -2.26 12.31
CA ILE A 31 -6.45 -1.58 11.74
C ILE A 31 -7.57 -1.49 12.76
N LYS A 32 -7.85 -2.56 13.49
CA LYS A 32 -8.86 -2.57 14.56
C LYS A 32 -8.55 -1.56 15.66
N ALA A 33 -7.27 -1.44 16.00
CA ALA A 33 -6.82 -0.51 17.03
C ALA A 33 -6.79 0.95 16.56
N GLY A 34 -6.93 1.19 15.26
CA GLY A 34 -6.84 2.53 14.69
C GLY A 34 -5.42 3.11 14.69
N THR A 35 -4.41 2.25 14.77
CA THR A 35 -3.01 2.65 14.88
C THR A 35 -2.14 1.98 13.81
N PRO A 36 -2.37 2.27 12.51
CA PRO A 36 -1.49 1.74 11.47
C PRO A 36 -0.09 2.36 11.58
N ALA A 37 0.93 1.60 11.20
CA ALA A 37 2.28 2.14 11.10
C ALA A 37 2.39 3.05 9.87
N HIS A 38 3.40 3.91 9.84
CA HIS A 38 3.63 4.80 8.71
C HIS A 38 4.39 4.14 7.56
N ALA A 39 4.98 2.97 7.79
CA ALA A 39 5.69 2.21 6.75
C ALA A 39 5.58 0.71 7.00
N TYR A 40 5.43 -0.03 5.92
CA TYR A 40 5.38 -1.50 5.91
C TYR A 40 6.31 -2.01 4.83
N LEU A 41 6.97 -3.12 5.10
CA LEU A 41 7.79 -3.82 4.11
C LEU A 41 7.28 -5.24 3.94
N PHE A 42 6.83 -5.58 2.74
CA PHE A 42 6.43 -6.93 2.38
C PHE A 42 7.53 -7.58 1.56
N THR A 43 8.05 -8.71 2.04
CA THR A 43 9.08 -9.49 1.35
C THR A 43 8.53 -10.84 0.94
N GLY A 44 9.12 -11.44 -0.06
CA GLY A 44 8.75 -12.76 -0.53
C GLY A 44 8.88 -12.90 -2.03
N SER A 45 8.83 -14.13 -2.52
CA SER A 45 8.89 -14.42 -3.95
C SER A 45 7.62 -13.98 -4.66
N ARG A 46 7.67 -13.96 -5.98
CA ARG A 46 6.49 -13.68 -6.81
C ARG A 46 5.36 -14.65 -6.47
N GLY A 47 4.14 -14.14 -6.48
CA GLY A 47 2.96 -14.96 -6.22
C GLY A 47 2.67 -15.19 -4.74
N THR A 48 3.37 -14.51 -3.83
CA THR A 48 3.10 -14.63 -2.39
C THR A 48 1.99 -13.70 -1.88
N GLY A 49 1.38 -12.92 -2.77
CA GLY A 49 0.28 -12.02 -2.41
C GLY A 49 0.71 -10.65 -1.88
N LYS A 50 1.98 -10.24 -2.06
CA LYS A 50 2.49 -8.95 -1.59
C LYS A 50 1.68 -7.78 -2.12
N THR A 51 1.49 -7.72 -3.43
CA THR A 51 0.74 -6.63 -4.07
C THR A 51 -0.71 -6.63 -3.62
N THR A 52 -1.31 -7.80 -3.49
CA THR A 52 -2.69 -7.94 -3.01
C THR A 52 -2.81 -7.45 -1.56
N CYS A 53 -1.88 -7.83 -0.69
CA CYS A 53 -1.85 -7.35 0.69
C CYS A 53 -1.68 -5.83 0.75
N ALA A 54 -0.82 -5.26 -0.10
CA ALA A 54 -0.59 -3.82 -0.15
C ALA A 54 -1.88 -3.07 -0.51
N LYS A 55 -2.60 -3.55 -1.51
CA LYS A 55 -3.86 -2.93 -1.93
C LYS A 55 -4.95 -3.07 -0.89
N LEU A 56 -5.04 -4.24 -0.25
CA LEU A 56 -5.99 -4.43 0.86
C LEU A 56 -5.66 -3.52 2.03
N MET A 57 -4.38 -3.35 2.35
CA MET A 57 -3.94 -2.45 3.40
C MET A 57 -4.35 -1.01 3.11
N ALA A 58 -4.16 -0.56 1.86
CA ALA A 58 -4.56 0.78 1.43
C ALA A 58 -6.06 1.02 1.63
N LYS A 59 -6.89 0.03 1.30
CA LYS A 59 -8.33 0.10 1.56
C LYS A 59 -8.65 0.08 3.05
N ALA A 60 -8.03 -0.84 3.78
CA ALA A 60 -8.37 -1.07 5.19
C ALA A 60 -8.04 0.12 6.08
N VAL A 61 -6.90 0.78 5.87
CA VAL A 61 -6.53 1.96 6.67
C VAL A 61 -7.43 3.15 6.39
N ASN A 62 -8.07 3.18 5.25
CA ASN A 62 -8.99 4.26 4.83
C ASN A 62 -10.45 3.90 4.99
N CYS A 63 -10.77 2.65 5.28
CA CYS A 63 -12.14 2.19 5.44
C CYS A 63 -12.80 2.87 6.64
N LEU A 64 -14.01 3.40 6.44
CA LEU A 64 -14.75 4.10 7.48
C LEU A 64 -15.38 3.15 8.49
N SER A 65 -15.56 1.88 8.12
CA SER A 65 -16.17 0.87 8.98
C SER A 65 -15.56 -0.51 8.74
N PRO A 66 -14.28 -0.72 9.10
CA PRO A 66 -13.64 -2.02 8.86
C PRO A 66 -14.32 -3.14 9.64
N VAL A 67 -14.40 -4.30 9.01
CA VAL A 67 -15.02 -5.49 9.59
C VAL A 67 -13.91 -6.48 9.92
N ASP A 68 -13.66 -6.69 11.21
CA ASP A 68 -12.59 -7.56 11.70
C ASP A 68 -11.23 -7.20 11.08
N GLY A 69 -10.96 -5.89 10.95
CA GLY A 69 -9.72 -5.38 10.34
C GLY A 69 -9.68 -5.44 8.83
N ASN A 70 -10.72 -5.92 8.17
CA ASN A 70 -10.83 -5.96 6.72
C ASN A 70 -11.59 -4.74 6.19
N PRO A 71 -11.30 -4.28 4.96
CA PRO A 71 -12.11 -3.22 4.38
C PRO A 71 -13.54 -3.73 4.14
N CYS A 72 -14.53 -2.87 4.39
CA CYS A 72 -15.94 -3.25 4.23
C CYS A 72 -16.35 -3.41 2.76
N GLY A 73 -15.63 -2.73 1.86
CA GLY A 73 -15.94 -2.76 0.42
C GLY A 73 -17.10 -1.89 -0.01
N GLU A 74 -17.83 -1.31 0.94
CA GLU A 74 -19.08 -0.61 0.66
C GLU A 74 -19.09 0.86 1.04
N CYS A 75 -18.17 1.31 1.92
CA CYS A 75 -18.13 2.71 2.33
C CYS A 75 -17.57 3.59 1.19
N GLU A 76 -17.74 4.88 1.34
CA GLU A 76 -17.29 5.86 0.34
C GLU A 76 -15.82 5.71 0.00
N SER A 77 -14.97 5.53 1.02
CA SER A 77 -13.53 5.36 0.81
C SER A 77 -13.21 4.07 0.05
N CYS A 78 -13.82 2.95 0.42
CA CYS A 78 -13.62 1.68 -0.28
C CYS A 78 -14.05 1.76 -1.74
N LYS A 79 -15.18 2.40 -2.02
CA LYS A 79 -15.69 2.59 -3.38
C LYS A 79 -14.77 3.50 -4.19
N ALA A 80 -14.29 4.59 -3.59
CA ALA A 80 -13.38 5.52 -4.26
C ALA A 80 -12.06 4.83 -4.63
N ILE A 81 -11.51 4.04 -3.72
CA ILE A 81 -10.25 3.32 -3.98
C ILE A 81 -10.44 2.28 -5.08
N ALA A 82 -11.54 1.55 -5.07
CA ALA A 82 -11.86 0.58 -6.11
C ALA A 82 -12.01 1.25 -7.49
N ALA A 83 -12.46 2.50 -7.52
CA ALA A 83 -12.63 3.28 -8.76
C ALA A 83 -11.35 3.99 -9.22
N GLY A 84 -10.25 3.90 -8.46
CA GLY A 84 -8.98 4.52 -8.83
C GLY A 84 -8.73 5.87 -8.14
N CYS A 85 -8.88 5.90 -6.82
CA CYS A 85 -8.68 7.12 -6.03
C CYS A 85 -7.24 7.65 -6.15
N PRO A 86 -7.04 8.97 -6.37
CA PRO A 86 -5.71 9.57 -6.46
C PRO A 86 -4.92 9.56 -5.14
N ASP A 87 -5.57 9.28 -4.01
CA ASP A 87 -4.90 9.18 -2.72
C ASP A 87 -4.11 7.88 -2.56
N ILE A 88 -4.33 6.90 -3.44
CA ILE A 88 -3.59 5.65 -3.47
C ILE A 88 -2.69 5.66 -4.70
N ILE A 89 -1.38 5.78 -4.47
CA ILE A 89 -0.39 5.93 -5.53
C ILE A 89 0.44 4.65 -5.61
N GLU A 90 0.45 4.01 -6.77
CA GLU A 90 1.29 2.85 -7.02
C GLU A 90 2.49 3.27 -7.87
N MET A 91 3.69 2.85 -7.47
CA MET A 91 4.91 3.10 -8.20
C MET A 91 5.67 1.79 -8.37
N ASP A 92 6.03 1.47 -9.60
CA ASP A 92 6.91 0.33 -9.89
C ASP A 92 8.35 0.85 -9.95
N ALA A 93 9.15 0.48 -8.96
CA ALA A 93 10.54 0.94 -8.87
C ALA A 93 11.43 0.37 -9.98
N ALA A 94 11.03 -0.71 -10.63
CA ALA A 94 11.76 -1.22 -11.80
C ALA A 94 11.72 -0.24 -12.97
N SER A 95 10.61 0.49 -13.11
CA SER A 95 10.43 1.50 -14.16
C SER A 95 10.78 2.92 -13.72
N ASN A 96 10.74 3.19 -12.39
CA ASN A 96 10.93 4.52 -11.80
C ASN A 96 12.02 4.43 -10.73
N ASN A 97 13.25 4.10 -11.14
CA ASN A 97 14.33 3.74 -10.22
C ASN A 97 15.30 4.88 -9.88
N GLY A 98 15.11 6.05 -10.46
CA GLY A 98 16.01 7.18 -10.30
C GLY A 98 15.67 8.07 -9.12
N VAL A 99 16.67 8.88 -8.69
CA VAL A 99 16.51 9.81 -7.58
C VAL A 99 15.46 10.88 -7.88
N ASP A 100 15.32 11.27 -9.14
CA ASP A 100 14.32 12.29 -9.52
C ASP A 100 12.89 11.77 -9.34
N ASP A 101 12.67 10.47 -9.57
CA ASP A 101 11.37 9.84 -9.34
C ASP A 101 11.00 9.89 -7.85
N VAL A 102 11.97 9.63 -6.98
CA VAL A 102 11.76 9.68 -5.53
C VAL A 102 11.61 11.12 -5.05
N ARG A 103 12.33 12.07 -5.63
CA ARG A 103 12.19 13.49 -5.29
C ARG A 103 10.81 14.01 -5.65
N ALA A 104 10.27 13.61 -6.80
CA ALA A 104 8.91 13.96 -7.19
C ALA A 104 7.89 13.41 -6.20
N LEU A 105 8.06 12.17 -5.76
CA LEU A 105 7.22 11.56 -4.73
C LEU A 105 7.33 12.34 -3.42
N ARG A 106 8.54 12.70 -3.00
CA ARG A 106 8.79 13.46 -1.77
C ARG A 106 8.05 14.80 -1.78
N ASP A 107 8.04 15.48 -2.91
CA ASP A 107 7.33 16.76 -3.03
C ASP A 107 5.82 16.55 -2.94
N GLU A 108 5.32 15.46 -3.52
CA GLU A 108 3.90 15.12 -3.53
C GLU A 108 3.36 14.71 -2.17
N VAL A 109 4.16 14.02 -1.33
CA VAL A 109 3.69 13.54 -0.03
C VAL A 109 3.27 14.64 0.93
N MET A 110 3.72 15.87 0.70
CA MET A 110 3.38 17.02 1.55
C MET A 110 1.93 17.46 1.38
N TYR A 111 1.28 17.09 0.30
CA TYR A 111 -0.11 17.45 0.06
C TYR A 111 -1.07 16.49 0.75
N ALA A 112 -2.15 17.03 1.30
CA ALA A 112 -3.16 16.23 1.99
C ALA A 112 -3.94 15.36 1.02
N PRO A 113 -4.50 14.22 1.51
CA PRO A 113 -5.38 13.40 0.68
C PRO A 113 -6.66 14.16 0.30
N THR A 114 -7.25 13.80 -0.85
CA THR A 114 -8.44 14.47 -1.37
C THR A 114 -9.74 13.82 -0.90
N VAL A 115 -9.78 12.51 -0.77
CA VAL A 115 -10.97 11.74 -0.42
C VAL A 115 -10.74 10.90 0.83
N CYS A 116 -9.60 10.25 0.92
CA CYS A 116 -9.29 9.28 1.96
C CYS A 116 -8.68 9.95 3.18
N ARG A 117 -8.65 9.20 4.29
CA ARG A 117 -8.00 9.63 5.53
C ARG A 117 -6.47 9.62 5.39
N TYR A 118 -5.95 8.60 4.72
CA TYR A 118 -4.51 8.44 4.50
C TYR A 118 -4.18 8.42 3.02
N LYS A 119 -3.07 9.06 2.69
CA LYS A 119 -2.44 8.98 1.39
C LYS A 119 -1.47 7.79 1.44
N VAL A 120 -1.66 6.80 0.57
CA VAL A 120 -0.89 5.55 0.61
C VAL A 120 -0.02 5.43 -0.63
N TYR A 121 1.27 5.25 -0.41
CA TYR A 121 2.24 5.03 -1.49
C TYR A 121 2.67 3.57 -1.48
N ILE A 122 2.31 2.85 -2.53
CA ILE A 122 2.69 1.46 -2.74
C ILE A 122 3.86 1.45 -3.72
N ILE A 123 5.04 1.09 -3.23
CA ILE A 123 6.25 1.04 -4.06
C ILE A 123 6.65 -0.42 -4.23
N ASP A 124 6.40 -0.95 -5.42
CA ASP A 124 6.69 -2.33 -5.77
C ASP A 124 8.13 -2.46 -6.29
N GLU A 125 8.74 -3.61 -6.04
CA GLU A 125 10.11 -3.92 -6.45
C GLU A 125 11.11 -2.87 -5.96
N VAL A 126 11.01 -2.48 -4.68
CA VAL A 126 11.78 -1.38 -4.08
C VAL A 126 13.29 -1.60 -4.16
N HIS A 127 13.74 -2.86 -4.26
CA HIS A 127 15.16 -3.21 -4.42
C HIS A 127 15.74 -2.74 -5.76
N MET A 128 14.89 -2.40 -6.72
CA MET A 128 15.31 -1.88 -8.03
C MET A 128 15.67 -0.40 -8.03
N LEU A 129 15.41 0.31 -6.93
CA LEU A 129 15.81 1.71 -6.81
C LEU A 129 17.34 1.83 -6.80
N SER A 130 17.87 2.90 -7.41
CA SER A 130 19.28 3.23 -7.27
C SER A 130 19.60 3.50 -5.79
N SER A 131 20.87 3.37 -5.40
CA SER A 131 21.29 3.64 -4.01
C SER A 131 20.92 5.05 -3.57
N GLN A 132 21.08 6.02 -4.47
CA GLN A 132 20.76 7.41 -4.19
C GLN A 132 19.25 7.60 -4.01
N ALA A 133 18.44 6.96 -4.86
CA ALA A 133 16.98 7.00 -4.77
C ALA A 133 16.49 6.34 -3.49
N PHE A 134 17.06 5.18 -3.14
CA PHE A 134 16.67 4.45 -1.93
C PHE A 134 16.98 5.28 -0.67
N ASN A 135 18.15 5.92 -0.61
CA ASN A 135 18.51 6.78 0.51
C ASN A 135 17.58 8.00 0.63
N ALA A 136 17.17 8.57 -0.49
CA ALA A 136 16.22 9.67 -0.50
C ALA A 136 14.85 9.24 0.01
N LEU A 137 14.41 8.04 -0.37
CA LEU A 137 13.16 7.45 0.10
C LEU A 137 13.19 7.19 1.61
N LEU A 138 14.30 6.64 2.13
CA LEU A 138 14.46 6.38 3.56
C LEU A 138 14.33 7.66 4.38
N LYS A 139 14.90 8.76 3.92
CA LYS A 139 14.78 10.06 4.61
C LYS A 139 13.33 10.52 4.70
N THR A 140 12.55 10.30 3.65
CA THR A 140 11.13 10.64 3.63
C THR A 140 10.35 9.77 4.61
N ILE A 141 10.71 8.48 4.71
CA ILE A 141 10.04 7.51 5.60
C ILE A 141 10.37 7.79 7.07
N GLU A 142 11.57 8.29 7.38
CA GLU A 142 11.98 8.58 8.76
C GLU A 142 11.16 9.69 9.40
N GLU A 143 10.72 10.66 8.62
CA GLU A 143 9.90 11.78 9.10
C GLU A 143 8.67 11.96 8.21
N PRO A 144 7.74 10.99 8.19
CA PRO A 144 6.59 11.06 7.30
C PRO A 144 5.55 12.05 7.84
N PRO A 145 4.82 12.74 6.95
CA PRO A 145 3.63 13.47 7.37
C PRO A 145 2.62 12.51 8.02
N PRO A 146 1.81 12.95 8.99
CA PRO A 146 0.90 12.06 9.72
C PRO A 146 -0.19 11.42 8.85
N HIS A 147 -0.48 11.99 7.69
CA HIS A 147 -1.50 11.48 6.76
C HIS A 147 -0.95 10.50 5.71
N VAL A 148 0.33 10.13 5.79
CA VAL A 148 1.00 9.31 4.77
C VAL A 148 1.38 7.95 5.32
N ILE A 149 1.13 6.90 4.53
CA ILE A 149 1.56 5.53 4.81
C ILE A 149 2.32 5.02 3.59
N PHE A 150 3.50 4.46 3.82
CA PHE A 150 4.31 3.83 2.77
C PHE A 150 4.19 2.32 2.87
N ILE A 151 3.96 1.67 1.74
CA ILE A 151 3.96 0.21 1.64
C ILE A 151 4.99 -0.18 0.60
N LEU A 152 6.06 -0.79 1.05
CA LEU A 152 7.17 -1.20 0.20
C LEU A 152 7.10 -2.71 -0.02
N ALA A 153 7.30 -3.14 -1.25
CA ALA A 153 7.29 -4.56 -1.58
C ALA A 153 8.58 -4.92 -2.34
N THR A 154 9.13 -6.08 -2.03
CA THR A 154 10.33 -6.58 -2.68
C THR A 154 10.30 -8.09 -2.78
N THR A 155 10.89 -8.62 -3.88
CA THR A 155 11.14 -10.06 -4.02
C THR A 155 12.46 -10.48 -3.40
N GLU A 156 13.30 -9.54 -3.00
CA GLU A 156 14.58 -9.83 -2.32
C GLU A 156 14.39 -9.94 -0.82
N ILE A 157 15.12 -10.86 -0.23
CA ILE A 157 15.09 -11.16 1.20
C ILE A 157 16.32 -10.55 1.88
#